data_ffde3b813006c1053d35d368225b76d4
#
_entry.id   ffde3b813006c1053d35d368225b76d4
#
_cell.length_a   1.000
_cell.length_b   1.000
_cell.length_c   1.000
_cell.angle_alpha   90.00
_cell.angle_beta   90.00
_cell.angle_gamma   90.00
#
_symmetry.space_group_name_H-M   'P 1'
#
loop_
_entity.id
_entity.type
_entity.pdbx_description
1 polymer ?
#
loop_
_entity_poly.entity_id
_entity_poly.type
_entity_poly.pdbx_seq_one_letter_code
_entity_poly.pdbx_strand_id
1 'polypeptide(L)'
;LHEVRAIADKYGKPVLFDSARFAENAYFIKMREDEFKDSSCADILKTMCGLADLVYFSARKVSSSRVGGICTNDRAIAKKMEHLVPLFEGFLTYGGISVREIEAMAVGLYETTDLTVISQSPSFIEYFIGQMVDMDIPCVTPAGGLGAHIDAGRFLPHIPQEDYPAGALAAAFFIASGVRGMERGTLSSVRDENGNAILADVELLRLAFTRRVFTLSQ
;
A
#
# COMPACT_ATOMS: atom_id res chain seq x y z
N LEU A 1 10.21 -9.10 -9.53
CA LEU A 1 9.34 -10.30 -9.49
C LEU A 1 9.90 -11.46 -10.32
N HIS A 2 10.46 -11.23 -11.53
CA HIS A 2 11.07 -12.29 -12.36
C HIS A 2 12.19 -13.04 -11.62
N GLU A 3 13.08 -12.33 -10.96
CA GLU A 3 14.14 -12.94 -10.14
C GLU A 3 13.59 -13.76 -8.99
N VAL A 4 12.58 -13.24 -8.29
CA VAL A 4 11.89 -13.97 -7.20
C VAL A 4 11.26 -15.25 -7.74
N ARG A 5 10.58 -15.18 -8.90
CA ARG A 5 10.01 -16.36 -9.55
C ARG A 5 11.08 -17.40 -9.90
N ALA A 6 12.19 -16.97 -10.50
CA ALA A 6 13.28 -17.86 -10.85
C ALA A 6 13.90 -18.58 -9.62
N ILE A 7 14.07 -17.85 -8.51
CA ILE A 7 14.53 -18.44 -7.25
C ILE A 7 13.50 -19.42 -6.69
N ALA A 8 12.23 -19.04 -6.67
CA ALA A 8 11.16 -19.90 -6.18
C ALA A 8 11.07 -21.20 -6.97
N ASP A 9 11.16 -21.14 -8.30
CA ASP A 9 11.17 -22.30 -9.18
C ASP A 9 12.36 -23.23 -8.89
N LYS A 10 13.56 -22.63 -8.72
CA LYS A 10 14.77 -23.39 -8.36
C LYS A 10 14.60 -24.22 -7.10
N TYR A 11 13.85 -23.71 -6.12
CA TYR A 11 13.64 -24.38 -4.84
C TYR A 11 12.27 -25.06 -4.70
N GLY A 12 11.47 -25.10 -5.77
CA GLY A 12 10.13 -25.71 -5.77
C GLY A 12 9.19 -25.05 -4.75
N LYS A 13 9.27 -23.72 -4.59
CA LYS A 13 8.44 -22.96 -3.63
C LYS A 13 7.39 -22.14 -4.35
N PRO A 14 6.16 -22.06 -3.80
CA PRO A 14 5.13 -21.18 -4.36
C PRO A 14 5.47 -19.71 -4.08
N VAL A 15 5.08 -18.83 -5.00
CA VAL A 15 5.12 -17.39 -4.83
C VAL A 15 3.73 -16.88 -4.45
N LEU A 16 3.63 -16.29 -3.27
CA LEU A 16 2.42 -15.61 -2.81
C LEU A 16 2.63 -14.11 -2.96
N PHE A 17 1.80 -13.46 -3.75
CA PHE A 17 1.93 -12.04 -4.05
C PHE A 17 0.90 -11.22 -3.26
N ASP A 18 1.41 -10.46 -2.26
CA ASP A 18 0.62 -9.38 -1.65
C ASP A 18 0.51 -8.23 -2.63
N SER A 19 -0.61 -8.18 -3.31
CA SER A 19 -0.89 -7.15 -4.30
C SER A 19 -1.81 -6.05 -3.77
N ALA A 20 -1.79 -5.79 -2.46
CA ALA A 20 -2.64 -4.76 -1.85
C ALA A 20 -2.54 -3.39 -2.52
N ARG A 21 -1.44 -3.11 -3.21
CA ARG A 21 -1.16 -1.84 -3.92
C ARG A 21 -0.72 -2.05 -5.37
N PHE A 22 -1.29 -3.00 -6.03
CA PHE A 22 -0.89 -3.35 -7.39
C PHE A 22 -1.02 -2.18 -8.38
N ALA A 23 -2.03 -1.35 -8.22
CA ALA A 23 -2.30 -0.25 -9.15
C ALA A 23 -1.16 0.78 -9.16
N GLU A 24 -0.72 1.24 -7.97
CA GLU A 24 0.41 2.16 -7.86
C GLU A 24 1.72 1.52 -8.34
N ASN A 25 1.91 0.23 -8.08
CA ASN A 25 3.08 -0.49 -8.58
C ASN A 25 3.09 -0.53 -10.12
N ALA A 26 1.95 -0.82 -10.75
CA ALA A 26 1.85 -0.79 -12.20
C ALA A 26 2.10 0.61 -12.78
N TYR A 27 1.60 1.66 -12.11
CA TYR A 27 1.89 3.04 -12.47
C TYR A 27 3.38 3.34 -12.42
N PHE A 28 4.05 3.03 -11.31
CA PHE A 28 5.48 3.31 -11.16
C PHE A 28 6.35 2.48 -12.11
N ILE A 29 6.01 1.22 -12.38
CA ILE A 29 6.67 0.41 -13.39
C ILE A 29 6.57 1.09 -14.75
N LYS A 30 5.35 1.48 -15.16
CA LYS A 30 5.13 2.19 -16.43
C LYS A 30 5.93 3.49 -16.53
N MET A 31 6.01 4.25 -15.45
CA MET A 31 6.66 5.57 -15.44
C MET A 31 8.17 5.53 -15.26
N ARG A 32 8.74 4.46 -14.70
CA ARG A 32 10.14 4.41 -14.29
C ARG A 32 10.98 3.35 -15.00
N GLU A 33 10.32 2.36 -15.65
CA GLU A 33 11.02 1.26 -16.32
C GLU A 33 10.82 1.38 -17.84
N ASP A 34 11.91 1.60 -18.57
CA ASP A 34 11.89 1.83 -20.03
C ASP A 34 11.23 0.70 -20.81
N GLU A 35 11.37 -0.53 -20.34
CA GLU A 35 10.76 -1.72 -20.94
C GLU A 35 9.23 -1.65 -20.96
N PHE A 36 8.61 -0.98 -19.97
CA PHE A 36 7.16 -0.96 -19.79
C PHE A 36 6.48 0.37 -20.15
N LYS A 37 7.23 1.37 -20.58
CA LYS A 37 6.68 2.73 -20.87
C LYS A 37 5.54 2.73 -21.90
N ASP A 38 5.58 1.83 -22.86
CA ASP A 38 4.57 1.70 -23.90
C ASP A 38 3.48 0.66 -23.58
N SER A 39 3.66 -0.10 -22.48
CA SER A 39 2.69 -1.09 -22.03
C SER A 39 1.49 -0.45 -21.35
N SER A 40 0.31 -1.05 -21.48
CA SER A 40 -0.85 -0.64 -20.68
C SER A 40 -0.68 -1.05 -19.21
N CYS A 41 -1.33 -0.32 -18.29
CA CYS A 41 -1.34 -0.74 -16.88
C CYS A 41 -1.96 -2.13 -16.69
N ALA A 42 -2.93 -2.49 -17.50
CA ALA A 42 -3.55 -3.80 -17.49
C ALA A 42 -2.55 -4.91 -17.87
N ASP A 43 -1.70 -4.69 -18.88
CA ASP A 43 -0.69 -5.67 -19.29
C ASP A 43 0.41 -5.83 -18.24
N ILE A 44 0.84 -4.72 -17.63
CA ILE A 44 1.79 -4.75 -16.51
C ILE A 44 1.21 -5.56 -15.35
N LEU A 45 -0.04 -5.31 -14.96
CA LEU A 45 -0.71 -6.06 -13.90
C LEU A 45 -0.84 -7.54 -14.23
N LYS A 46 -1.20 -7.87 -15.47
CA LYS A 46 -1.28 -9.26 -15.94
C LYS A 46 0.07 -9.96 -15.84
N THR A 47 1.15 -9.29 -16.21
CA THR A 47 2.51 -9.81 -16.07
C THR A 47 2.87 -10.04 -14.60
N MET A 48 2.63 -9.06 -13.73
CA MET A 48 2.90 -9.17 -12.29
C MET A 48 2.15 -10.35 -11.65
N CYS A 49 0.84 -10.45 -11.90
CA CYS A 49 0.02 -11.51 -11.35
C CYS A 49 0.37 -12.89 -11.93
N GLY A 50 0.79 -12.93 -13.20
CA GLY A 50 1.20 -14.18 -13.87
C GLY A 50 2.48 -14.81 -13.31
N LEU A 51 3.27 -14.06 -12.55
CA LEU A 51 4.49 -14.55 -11.89
C LEU A 51 4.23 -15.16 -10.50
N ALA A 52 3.00 -15.18 -10.04
CA ALA A 52 2.63 -15.70 -8.73
C ALA A 52 1.67 -16.90 -8.82
N ASP A 53 1.79 -17.82 -7.88
CA ASP A 53 0.88 -18.98 -7.74
C ASP A 53 -0.41 -18.58 -7.02
N LEU A 54 -0.34 -17.58 -6.15
CA LEU A 54 -1.47 -17.01 -5.44
C LEU A 54 -1.29 -15.49 -5.32
N VAL A 55 -2.36 -14.75 -5.61
CA VAL A 55 -2.43 -13.30 -5.50
C VAL A 55 -3.55 -12.94 -4.55
N TYR A 56 -3.31 -12.04 -3.61
CA TYR A 56 -4.37 -11.46 -2.79
C TYR A 56 -4.29 -9.93 -2.80
N PHE A 57 -5.44 -9.28 -2.74
CA PHE A 57 -5.53 -7.83 -2.83
C PHE A 57 -6.57 -7.23 -1.87
N SER A 58 -6.42 -5.94 -1.62
CA SER A 58 -7.37 -5.16 -0.83
C SER A 58 -8.15 -4.23 -1.74
N ALA A 59 -9.43 -4.52 -1.94
CA ALA A 59 -10.32 -3.67 -2.73
C ALA A 59 -10.49 -2.26 -2.13
N ARG A 60 -10.35 -2.12 -0.82
CA ARG A 60 -10.35 -0.82 -0.14
C ARG A 60 -9.28 0.13 -0.67
N LYS A 61 -8.13 -0.41 -1.10
CA LYS A 61 -7.01 0.39 -1.61
C LYS A 61 -7.10 0.63 -3.11
N VAL A 62 -7.71 -0.28 -3.84
CA VAL A 62 -7.69 -0.25 -5.32
C VAL A 62 -9.04 0.06 -5.95
N SER A 63 -10.15 -0.37 -5.37
CA SER A 63 -11.48 -0.23 -5.97
C SER A 63 -12.51 0.49 -5.09
N SER A 64 -12.09 1.12 -4.00
CA SER A 64 -12.97 1.84 -3.05
C SER A 64 -14.08 0.98 -2.42
N SER A 65 -13.96 -0.35 -2.48
CA SER A 65 -14.85 -1.31 -1.83
C SER A 65 -14.24 -1.84 -0.53
N ARG A 66 -15.06 -2.25 0.42
CA ARG A 66 -14.61 -2.67 1.77
C ARG A 66 -14.16 -4.12 1.85
N VAL A 67 -13.97 -4.76 0.73
CA VAL A 67 -13.64 -6.18 0.60
C VAL A 67 -12.22 -6.37 0.07
N GLY A 68 -11.87 -7.60 -0.21
CA GLY A 68 -10.66 -8.01 -0.89
C GLY A 68 -10.92 -9.28 -1.67
N GLY A 69 -9.87 -9.83 -2.24
CA GLY A 69 -9.96 -11.08 -2.98
C GLY A 69 -8.66 -11.86 -2.93
N ILE A 70 -8.80 -13.17 -3.08
CA ILE A 70 -7.69 -14.10 -3.26
C ILE A 70 -7.91 -14.80 -4.59
N CYS A 71 -6.89 -14.84 -5.44
CA CYS A 71 -6.94 -15.42 -6.77
C CYS A 71 -5.81 -16.42 -6.95
N THR A 72 -6.10 -17.56 -7.54
CA THR A 72 -5.11 -18.57 -7.94
C THR A 72 -5.59 -19.31 -9.15
N ASN A 73 -4.66 -19.74 -10.01
CA ASN A 73 -4.91 -20.67 -11.10
C ASN A 73 -4.67 -22.13 -10.70
N ASP A 74 -4.11 -22.37 -9.49
CA ASP A 74 -3.87 -23.70 -8.95
C ASP A 74 -5.12 -24.22 -8.24
N ARG A 75 -5.76 -25.24 -8.84
CA ARG A 75 -6.96 -25.88 -8.29
C ARG A 75 -6.70 -26.57 -6.93
N ALA A 76 -5.48 -27.06 -6.68
CA ALA A 76 -5.16 -27.68 -5.41
C ALA A 76 -5.07 -26.65 -4.29
N ILE A 77 -4.50 -25.47 -4.57
CA ILE A 77 -4.49 -24.35 -3.65
C ILE A 77 -5.92 -23.85 -3.40
N ALA A 78 -6.70 -23.63 -4.46
CA ALA A 78 -8.10 -23.19 -4.36
C ALA A 78 -8.91 -24.12 -3.45
N LYS A 79 -8.83 -25.44 -3.69
CA LYS A 79 -9.55 -26.44 -2.90
C LYS A 79 -9.17 -26.46 -1.42
N LYS A 80 -7.90 -26.20 -1.10
CA LYS A 80 -7.45 -26.07 0.31
C LYS A 80 -8.05 -24.84 0.98
N MET A 81 -8.20 -23.74 0.23
CA MET A 81 -8.78 -22.50 0.77
C MET A 81 -10.29 -22.58 0.96
N GLU A 82 -11.02 -23.34 0.12
CA GLU A 82 -12.48 -23.49 0.19
C GLU A 82 -12.97 -23.85 1.59
N HIS A 83 -12.25 -24.71 2.31
CA HIS A 83 -12.62 -25.12 3.67
C HIS A 83 -12.45 -24.02 4.72
N LEU A 84 -11.62 -23.03 4.43
CA LEU A 84 -11.34 -21.91 5.34
C LEU A 84 -12.36 -20.78 5.16
N VAL A 85 -12.97 -20.63 3.99
CA VAL A 85 -13.92 -19.56 3.72
C VAL A 85 -15.12 -19.58 4.66
N PRO A 86 -15.82 -20.71 4.89
CA PRO A 86 -16.93 -20.75 5.85
C PRO A 86 -16.50 -20.45 7.30
N LEU A 87 -15.26 -20.76 7.63
CA LEU A 87 -14.73 -20.59 8.98
C LEU A 87 -14.36 -19.12 9.29
N PHE A 88 -13.77 -18.41 8.31
CA PHE A 88 -13.20 -17.09 8.54
C PHE A 88 -13.99 -15.95 7.89
N GLU A 89 -14.72 -16.21 6.79
CA GLU A 89 -15.34 -15.17 5.98
C GLU A 89 -16.85 -15.33 5.83
N GLY A 90 -17.37 -16.55 5.66
CA GLY A 90 -18.78 -16.82 5.46
C GLY A 90 -19.06 -17.86 4.39
N PHE A 91 -19.82 -17.52 3.34
CA PHE A 91 -20.22 -18.47 2.31
C PHE A 91 -19.22 -18.55 1.14
N LEU A 92 -19.01 -19.74 0.59
CA LEU A 92 -18.12 -19.98 -0.55
C LEU A 92 -18.49 -19.17 -1.80
N THR A 93 -19.77 -18.83 -1.97
CA THR A 93 -20.26 -18.12 -3.16
C THR A 93 -19.97 -16.63 -3.17
N TYR A 94 -20.03 -15.98 -2.02
CA TYR A 94 -19.88 -14.52 -1.90
C TYR A 94 -19.15 -14.06 -0.62
N GLY A 95 -18.66 -14.96 0.20
CA GLY A 95 -17.91 -14.65 1.42
C GLY A 95 -18.70 -13.85 2.48
N GLY A 96 -20.03 -13.87 2.44
CA GLY A 96 -20.85 -13.02 3.31
C GLY A 96 -20.86 -11.53 2.92
N ILE A 97 -20.34 -11.18 1.75
CA ILE A 97 -20.18 -9.81 1.27
C ILE A 97 -21.50 -9.32 0.65
N SER A 98 -21.85 -8.06 0.88
CA SER A 98 -23.03 -7.47 0.24
C SER A 98 -22.82 -7.31 -1.26
N VAL A 99 -23.88 -7.51 -2.06
CA VAL A 99 -23.85 -7.38 -3.51
C VAL A 99 -23.34 -5.99 -3.95
N ARG A 100 -23.70 -4.94 -3.23
CA ARG A 100 -23.22 -3.56 -3.49
C ARG A 100 -21.71 -3.45 -3.42
N GLU A 101 -21.06 -4.12 -2.47
CA GLU A 101 -19.60 -4.12 -2.33
C GLU A 101 -18.94 -4.92 -3.47
N ILE A 102 -19.58 -6.01 -3.91
CA ILE A 102 -19.09 -6.81 -5.04
C ILE A 102 -19.19 -6.01 -6.35
N GLU A 103 -20.32 -5.34 -6.59
CA GLU A 103 -20.48 -4.48 -7.76
C GLU A 103 -19.50 -3.30 -7.74
N ALA A 104 -19.36 -2.61 -6.61
CA ALA A 104 -18.38 -1.54 -6.45
C ALA A 104 -16.95 -2.05 -6.68
N MET A 105 -16.63 -3.24 -6.19
CA MET A 105 -15.32 -3.86 -6.43
C MET A 105 -15.11 -4.15 -7.92
N ALA A 106 -16.09 -4.72 -8.60
CA ALA A 106 -15.98 -5.05 -10.02
C ALA A 106 -15.71 -3.81 -10.86
N VAL A 107 -16.51 -2.76 -10.71
CA VAL A 107 -16.30 -1.47 -11.39
C VAL A 107 -14.94 -0.88 -11.04
N GLY A 108 -14.61 -0.80 -9.76
CA GLY A 108 -13.38 -0.20 -9.28
C GLY A 108 -12.12 -0.95 -9.72
N LEU A 109 -12.16 -2.26 -9.91
CA LEU A 109 -11.04 -3.03 -10.46
C LEU A 109 -10.77 -2.67 -11.93
N TYR A 110 -11.80 -2.46 -12.74
CA TYR A 110 -11.61 -1.97 -14.11
C TYR A 110 -10.98 -0.58 -14.11
N GLU A 111 -11.46 0.34 -13.27
CA GLU A 111 -10.90 1.68 -13.15
C GLU A 111 -9.43 1.70 -12.70
N THR A 112 -8.97 0.70 -11.96
CA THR A 112 -7.56 0.58 -11.57
C THR A 112 -6.62 0.18 -12.71
N THR A 113 -7.14 -0.09 -13.90
CA THR A 113 -6.35 -0.27 -15.12
C THR A 113 -6.25 1.00 -15.95
N ASP A 114 -7.03 2.03 -15.63
CA ASP A 114 -7.02 3.33 -16.28
C ASP A 114 -5.91 4.22 -15.71
N LEU A 115 -4.98 4.64 -16.56
CA LEU A 115 -3.85 5.48 -16.18
C LEU A 115 -4.30 6.81 -15.60
N THR A 116 -5.40 7.40 -16.09
CA THR A 116 -5.92 8.68 -15.59
C THR A 116 -6.43 8.58 -14.16
N VAL A 117 -6.95 7.43 -13.79
CA VAL A 117 -7.42 7.15 -12.42
C VAL A 117 -6.27 6.85 -11.47
N ILE A 118 -5.35 5.97 -11.88
CA ILE A 118 -4.27 5.54 -10.98
C ILE A 118 -3.18 6.58 -10.79
N SER A 119 -2.99 7.51 -11.74
CA SER A 119 -1.99 8.58 -11.63
C SER A 119 -2.35 9.66 -10.62
N GLN A 120 -3.62 9.80 -10.25
CA GLN A 120 -4.09 10.90 -9.38
C GLN A 120 -3.40 10.90 -8.01
N SER A 121 -3.44 9.79 -7.27
CA SER A 121 -2.80 9.73 -5.95
C SER A 121 -1.29 9.96 -6.00
N PRO A 122 -0.52 9.29 -6.88
CA PRO A 122 0.89 9.60 -7.03
C PRO A 122 1.18 11.07 -7.33
N SER A 123 0.42 11.69 -8.24
CA SER A 123 0.62 13.10 -8.60
C SER A 123 0.32 14.05 -7.43
N PHE A 124 -0.72 13.78 -6.64
CA PHE A 124 -1.03 14.59 -5.45
C PHE A 124 0.06 14.48 -4.39
N ILE A 125 0.57 13.28 -4.18
CA ILE A 125 1.63 13.06 -3.20
C ILE A 125 2.94 13.68 -3.65
N GLU A 126 3.26 13.56 -4.94
CA GLU A 126 4.45 14.18 -5.51
C GLU A 126 4.40 15.71 -5.36
N TYR A 127 3.26 16.33 -5.68
CA TYR A 127 3.05 17.76 -5.47
C TYR A 127 3.20 18.14 -3.99
N PHE A 128 2.55 17.41 -3.09
CA PHE A 128 2.63 17.67 -1.65
C PHE A 128 4.06 17.54 -1.12
N ILE A 129 4.77 16.47 -1.47
CA ILE A 129 6.16 16.26 -1.05
C ILE A 129 7.07 17.34 -1.64
N GLY A 130 6.86 17.74 -2.90
CA GLY A 130 7.59 18.83 -3.52
C GLY A 130 7.46 20.13 -2.71
N GLN A 131 6.24 20.51 -2.33
CA GLN A 131 6.01 21.70 -1.49
C GLN A 131 6.69 21.59 -0.11
N MET A 132 6.69 20.41 0.50
CA MET A 132 7.36 20.19 1.78
C MET A 132 8.87 20.33 1.66
N VAL A 133 9.46 19.73 0.62
CA VAL A 133 10.91 19.81 0.35
C VAL A 133 11.34 21.24 0.05
N ASP A 134 10.55 22.00 -0.71
CA ASP A 134 10.80 23.42 -1.00
C ASP A 134 10.79 24.30 0.27
N MET A 135 10.13 23.82 1.33
CA MET A 135 10.12 24.46 2.66
C MET A 135 11.17 23.88 3.62
N ASP A 136 12.15 23.12 3.13
CA ASP A 136 13.18 22.44 3.93
C ASP A 136 12.62 21.43 4.94
N ILE A 137 11.41 20.91 4.73
CA ILE A 137 10.84 19.85 5.56
C ILE A 137 11.35 18.50 5.04
N PRO A 138 12.06 17.72 5.88
CA PRO A 138 12.62 16.44 5.46
C PRO A 138 11.53 15.41 5.20
N CYS A 139 11.43 14.96 3.94
CA CYS A 139 10.49 13.93 3.50
C CYS A 139 11.21 12.75 2.85
N VAL A 140 10.55 11.60 2.85
CA VAL A 140 11.00 10.45 2.07
C VAL A 140 10.79 10.72 0.59
N THR A 141 11.86 10.63 -0.18
CA THR A 141 11.87 10.81 -1.65
C THR A 141 12.48 9.58 -2.34
N PRO A 142 12.06 9.25 -3.57
CA PRO A 142 10.98 9.87 -4.33
C PRO A 142 9.59 9.61 -3.74
N ALA A 143 8.61 10.41 -4.15
CA ALA A 143 7.22 10.31 -3.69
C ALA A 143 6.62 8.92 -3.96
N GLY A 144 5.84 8.44 -3.01
CA GLY A 144 5.09 7.18 -3.12
C GLY A 144 3.69 7.35 -3.72
N GLY A 145 2.88 6.28 -3.70
CA GLY A 145 1.56 6.23 -4.36
C GLY A 145 0.34 6.44 -3.45
N LEU A 146 0.48 6.31 -2.11
CA LEU A 146 -0.67 6.36 -1.20
C LEU A 146 -0.40 7.11 0.11
N GLY A 147 0.75 7.71 0.27
CA GLY A 147 1.07 8.49 1.47
C GLY A 147 2.38 9.20 1.37
N ALA A 148 2.43 10.38 1.97
CA ALA A 148 3.64 11.13 2.20
C ALA A 148 4.24 10.74 3.56
N HIS A 149 5.55 10.75 3.66
CA HIS A 149 6.26 10.44 4.89
C HIS A 149 7.22 11.58 5.23
N ILE A 150 6.96 12.24 6.35
CA ILE A 150 7.86 13.25 6.91
C ILE A 150 8.83 12.54 7.84
N ASP A 151 10.12 12.81 7.69
CA ASP A 151 11.17 12.28 8.58
C ASP A 151 11.17 13.11 9.88
N ALA A 152 10.47 12.58 10.88
CA ALA A 152 10.30 13.26 12.16
C ALA A 152 11.61 13.30 12.96
N GLY A 153 12.47 12.31 12.82
CA GLY A 153 13.78 12.31 13.48
C GLY A 153 14.67 13.45 12.98
N ARG A 154 14.66 13.69 11.67
CA ARG A 154 15.38 14.83 11.08
C ARG A 154 14.69 16.17 11.29
N PHE A 155 13.36 16.19 11.36
CA PHE A 155 12.57 17.41 11.57
C PHE A 155 12.63 17.89 13.03
N LEU A 156 12.73 16.98 13.99
CA LEU A 156 12.77 17.24 15.43
C LEU A 156 14.08 16.70 16.06
N PRO A 157 15.26 17.17 15.62
CA PRO A 157 16.54 16.59 16.06
C PRO A 157 16.84 16.77 17.56
N HIS A 158 16.06 17.59 18.24
CA HIS A 158 16.17 17.84 19.67
C HIS A 158 15.38 16.84 20.52
N ILE A 159 14.55 15.99 19.91
CA ILE A 159 13.81 14.94 20.60
C ILE A 159 14.57 13.61 20.40
N PRO A 160 15.10 13.00 21.48
CA PRO A 160 15.71 11.66 21.39
C PRO A 160 14.74 10.61 20.84
N GLN A 161 15.26 9.60 20.18
CA GLN A 161 14.42 8.59 19.56
C GLN A 161 13.59 7.79 20.58
N GLU A 162 14.12 7.63 21.81
CA GLU A 162 13.44 7.00 22.95
C GLU A 162 12.18 7.76 23.39
N ASP A 163 12.11 9.06 23.08
CA ASP A 163 10.96 9.94 23.35
C ASP A 163 9.99 10.04 22.16
N TYR A 164 10.14 9.16 21.18
CA TYR A 164 9.20 8.96 20.06
C TYR A 164 8.93 10.23 19.22
N PRO A 165 9.91 10.80 18.52
CA PRO A 165 9.73 12.04 17.76
C PRO A 165 8.62 11.96 16.70
N ALA A 166 8.40 10.81 16.07
CA ALA A 166 7.29 10.62 15.13
C ALA A 166 5.92 10.69 15.82
N GLY A 167 5.81 10.15 17.03
CA GLY A 167 4.62 10.26 17.87
C GLY A 167 4.34 11.69 18.33
N ALA A 168 5.40 12.38 18.79
CA ALA A 168 5.34 13.79 19.18
C ALA A 168 4.88 14.69 18.01
N LEU A 169 5.47 14.48 16.81
CA LEU A 169 5.07 15.21 15.61
C LEU A 169 3.62 14.92 15.22
N ALA A 170 3.18 13.66 15.30
CA ALA A 170 1.80 13.29 14.98
C ALA A 170 0.79 14.00 15.89
N ALA A 171 1.08 14.06 17.20
CA ALA A 171 0.23 14.73 18.18
C ALA A 171 0.20 16.26 17.96
N ALA A 172 1.37 16.89 17.81
CA ALA A 172 1.47 18.32 17.56
C ALA A 172 0.79 18.74 16.25
N PHE A 173 0.98 17.94 15.19
CA PHE A 173 0.36 18.17 13.89
C PHE A 173 -1.17 18.11 13.98
N PHE A 174 -1.71 17.10 14.69
CA PHE A 174 -3.15 16.98 14.90
C PHE A 174 -3.72 18.14 15.71
N ILE A 175 -3.06 18.57 16.79
CA ILE A 175 -3.51 19.69 17.62
C ILE A 175 -3.52 20.99 16.82
N ALA A 176 -2.50 21.21 15.98
CA ALA A 176 -2.37 22.45 15.22
C ALA A 176 -3.30 22.52 14.00
N SER A 177 -3.60 21.39 13.36
CA SER A 177 -4.28 21.36 12.04
C SER A 177 -5.57 20.56 12.00
N GLY A 178 -5.84 19.71 13.00
CA GLY A 178 -6.92 18.72 12.94
C GLY A 178 -6.63 17.54 12.00
N VAL A 179 -5.50 17.52 11.31
CA VAL A 179 -5.11 16.45 10.40
C VAL A 179 -4.45 15.32 11.16
N ARG A 180 -5.02 14.12 11.06
CA ARG A 180 -4.50 12.93 11.70
C ARG A 180 -3.42 12.26 10.86
N GLY A 181 -2.19 12.32 11.33
CA GLY A 181 -1.08 11.51 10.82
C GLY A 181 -0.99 10.15 11.53
N MET A 182 -0.17 9.28 10.97
CA MET A 182 0.14 7.97 11.54
C MET A 182 1.63 7.90 11.82
N GLU A 183 1.98 7.66 13.06
CA GLU A 183 3.34 7.38 13.48
C GLU A 183 3.84 6.06 12.84
N ARG A 184 5.07 6.05 12.38
CA ARG A 184 5.81 4.90 11.84
C ARG A 184 7.26 4.95 12.32
N GLY A 185 7.49 4.48 13.53
CA GLY A 185 8.80 4.53 14.18
C GLY A 185 8.82 3.65 15.42
N THR A 186 9.60 4.05 16.40
CA THR A 186 9.87 3.30 17.63
C THR A 186 8.61 3.05 18.46
N LEU A 187 7.64 3.97 18.47
CA LEU A 187 6.39 3.79 19.20
C LEU A 187 5.60 2.56 18.72
N SER A 188 5.58 2.31 17.41
CA SER A 188 4.91 1.16 16.78
C SER A 188 5.82 -0.04 16.52
N SER A 189 7.09 0.01 16.95
CA SER A 189 8.02 -1.09 16.77
C SER A 189 7.71 -2.26 17.74
N VAL A 190 8.37 -3.39 17.50
CA VAL A 190 8.30 -4.55 18.40
C VAL A 190 8.91 -4.22 19.75
N ARG A 191 8.52 -4.97 20.78
CA ARG A 191 9.07 -4.88 22.12
C ARG A 191 10.04 -6.04 22.35
N ASP A 192 11.05 -5.80 23.20
CA ASP A 192 11.92 -6.86 23.68
C ASP A 192 11.21 -7.77 24.72
N GLU A 193 11.90 -8.78 25.19
CA GLU A 193 11.37 -9.74 26.19
C GLU A 193 11.00 -9.07 27.52
N ASN A 194 11.54 -7.88 27.81
CA ASN A 194 11.29 -7.10 29.03
C ASN A 194 10.19 -6.03 28.80
N GLY A 195 9.65 -5.93 27.57
CA GLY A 195 8.62 -4.95 27.22
C GLY A 195 9.17 -3.59 26.81
N ASN A 196 10.49 -3.41 26.68
CA ASN A 196 11.07 -2.15 26.22
C ASN A 196 10.93 -2.00 24.72
N ALA A 197 10.78 -0.77 24.22
CA ALA A 197 10.75 -0.51 22.80
C ALA A 197 12.11 -0.81 22.15
N ILE A 198 12.10 -1.56 21.05
CA ILE A 198 13.27 -1.66 20.18
C ILE A 198 13.25 -0.46 19.26
N LEU A 199 14.33 0.31 19.25
CA LEU A 199 14.43 1.50 18.40
C LEU A 199 14.26 1.12 16.93
N ALA A 200 13.40 1.83 16.24
CA ALA A 200 13.18 1.63 14.80
C ALA A 200 14.32 2.26 13.99
N ASP A 201 14.54 1.76 12.77
CA ASP A 201 15.55 2.33 11.86
C ASP A 201 15.21 3.76 11.43
N VAL A 202 13.93 4.15 11.51
CA VAL A 202 13.43 5.45 11.06
C VAL A 202 12.29 5.93 11.97
N GLU A 203 12.14 7.25 12.06
CA GLU A 203 11.03 7.92 12.74
C GLU A 203 10.23 8.73 11.72
N LEU A 204 9.09 8.20 11.27
CA LEU A 204 8.31 8.81 10.20
C LEU A 204 6.90 9.18 10.65
N LEU A 205 6.44 10.37 10.25
CA LEU A 205 5.03 10.72 10.25
C LEU A 205 4.44 10.44 8.86
N ARG A 206 3.52 9.51 8.79
CA ARG A 206 2.81 9.18 7.56
C ARG A 206 1.50 9.95 7.45
N LEU A 207 1.32 10.66 6.34
CA LEU A 207 0.07 11.27 5.90
C LEU A 207 -0.51 10.42 4.76
N ALA A 208 -1.73 9.90 4.93
CA ALA A 208 -2.37 9.06 3.93
C ALA A 208 -3.23 9.91 2.99
N PHE A 209 -3.00 9.75 1.69
CA PHE A 209 -3.81 10.35 0.63
C PHE A 209 -4.75 9.28 0.06
N THR A 210 -6.01 9.36 0.43
CA THR A 210 -7.00 8.38 0.00
C THR A 210 -7.42 8.67 -1.44
N ARG A 211 -7.26 7.67 -2.31
CA ARG A 211 -7.70 7.79 -3.71
C ARG A 211 -9.19 8.14 -3.79
N ARG A 212 -9.56 9.03 -4.72
CA ARG A 212 -10.95 9.46 -4.99
C ARG A 212 -11.63 10.23 -3.86
N VAL A 213 -10.91 10.64 -2.84
CA VAL A 213 -11.45 11.42 -1.72
C VAL A 213 -11.01 12.87 -1.82
N PHE A 214 -9.77 13.10 -2.24
CA PHE A 214 -9.19 14.44 -2.31
C PHE A 214 -9.05 14.92 -3.75
N THR A 215 -9.13 16.24 -3.92
CA THR A 215 -8.77 16.98 -5.12
C THR A 215 -7.55 17.85 -4.84
N LEU A 216 -6.95 18.43 -5.88
CA LEU A 216 -5.82 19.36 -5.71
C LEU A 216 -6.16 20.61 -4.90
N SER A 217 -7.45 20.95 -4.81
CA SER A 217 -7.94 22.10 -4.03
C SER A 217 -8.14 21.78 -2.55
N GLN A 218 -8.07 20.55 -2.17
CA GLN A 218 -8.22 20.07 -0.79
C GLN A 218 -6.88 19.66 -0.18
#